data_4e816da8e1a66c96b45f6572d60eb581
#
_entry.id   4e816da8e1a66c96b45f6572d60eb581
#
_cell.length_a   1.000
_cell.length_b   1.000
_cell.length_c   1.000
_cell.angle_alpha   90.00
_cell.angle_beta   90.00
_cell.angle_gamma   90.00
#
_symmetry.space_group_name_H-M   'P 1'
#
loop_
_entity.id
_entity.type
_entity.pdbx_description
1 polymer ?
#
loop_
_entity_poly.entity_id
_entity_poly.type
_entity_poly.pdbx_seq_one_letter_code
_entity_poly.pdbx_strand_id
1 'polypeptide(L)'
;LRFFLADKPDAIVVEFFSGSGTTAHAVFRLNRQDDGRRSSISVTNNEVAANEQKALRESGLRPGDAEWEQWGICEYVTKPRIRAAVTGRTPEGQSIKGEYKFTDEFPMADGFEENVEFFTLTYESPLRVSSNREFAKVAPLLWIRAGSRGRRIDDISRGWEVTDTYGVLADLNLTQDFLNAVRADEAILLAYIVTDEDRL
;
A
#
# COMPACT_ATOMS: atom_id res chain seq x y z
N LEU A 1 -3.60 20.93 3.91
CA LEU A 1 -3.84 20.15 2.68
C LEU A 1 -4.93 20.79 1.81
N ARG A 2 -6.12 21.09 2.35
CA ARG A 2 -7.24 21.64 1.59
C ARG A 2 -6.84 22.83 0.69
N PHE A 3 -6.04 23.75 1.19
CA PHE A 3 -5.59 24.92 0.43
C PHE A 3 -4.80 24.53 -0.85
N PHE A 4 -4.03 23.47 -0.82
CA PHE A 4 -3.20 23.02 -1.95
C PHE A 4 -3.90 22.05 -2.90
N LEU A 5 -5.00 21.44 -2.45
CA LEU A 5 -5.64 20.31 -3.14
C LEU A 5 -7.09 20.58 -3.53
N ALA A 6 -7.65 21.75 -3.22
CA ALA A 6 -9.07 22.04 -3.46
C ALA A 6 -9.49 21.92 -4.94
N ASP A 7 -8.58 22.25 -5.85
CA ASP A 7 -8.76 22.18 -7.30
C ASP A 7 -8.11 20.95 -7.97
N LYS A 8 -7.68 19.97 -7.16
CA LYS A 8 -6.94 18.77 -7.61
C LYS A 8 -7.55 17.51 -7.03
N PRO A 9 -8.71 17.09 -7.54
CA PRO A 9 -9.45 15.96 -6.96
C PRO A 9 -8.80 14.59 -7.19
N ASP A 10 -7.78 14.48 -8.02
CA ASP A 10 -7.05 13.27 -8.40
C ASP A 10 -5.56 13.31 -8.03
N ALA A 11 -5.14 14.28 -7.20
CA ALA A 11 -3.75 14.45 -6.83
C ALA A 11 -3.16 13.24 -6.08
N ILE A 12 -1.86 13.00 -6.28
CA ILE A 12 -1.09 12.07 -5.47
C ILE A 12 -0.32 12.86 -4.41
N VAL A 13 -0.54 12.53 -3.15
CA VAL A 13 0.13 13.13 -2.00
C VAL A 13 1.20 12.17 -1.49
N VAL A 14 2.46 12.58 -1.54
CA VAL A 14 3.57 11.77 -1.04
C VAL A 14 4.10 12.41 0.23
N GLU A 15 4.20 11.64 1.29
CA GLU A 15 4.70 12.07 2.59
C GLU A 15 5.83 11.14 3.05
N PHE A 16 7.00 11.72 3.28
CA PHE A 16 8.11 11.05 3.94
C PHE A 16 8.07 11.36 5.43
N PHE A 17 8.29 10.35 6.26
CA PHE A 17 8.20 10.46 7.73
C PHE A 17 6.76 10.70 8.22
N SER A 18 5.81 9.91 7.74
CA SER A 18 4.38 10.12 7.97
C SER A 18 3.93 10.05 9.45
N GLY A 19 4.81 9.63 10.35
CA GLY A 19 4.53 9.58 11.78
C GLY A 19 3.23 8.81 12.07
N SER A 20 2.24 9.48 12.62
CA SER A 20 0.95 8.86 12.96
C SER A 20 -0.04 8.73 11.80
N GLY A 21 0.34 9.04 10.55
CA GLY A 21 -0.53 8.94 9.38
C GLY A 21 -1.60 10.03 9.27
N THR A 22 -1.34 11.21 9.82
CA THR A 22 -2.30 12.33 9.82
C THR A 22 -2.60 12.84 8.41
N THR A 23 -1.61 12.86 7.54
CA THR A 23 -1.76 13.30 6.13
C THR A 23 -2.67 12.37 5.35
N ALA A 24 -2.47 11.06 5.44
CA ALA A 24 -3.35 10.08 4.80
C ALA A 24 -4.80 10.23 5.27
N HIS A 25 -5.02 10.35 6.57
CA HIS A 25 -6.35 10.58 7.15
C HIS A 25 -6.98 11.90 6.64
N ALA A 26 -6.19 12.96 6.47
CA ALA A 26 -6.68 14.22 5.91
C ALA A 26 -7.05 14.10 4.43
N VAL A 27 -6.34 13.26 3.65
CA VAL A 27 -6.70 12.94 2.26
C VAL A 27 -8.03 12.20 2.20
N PHE A 28 -8.26 11.21 3.04
CA PHE A 28 -9.56 10.52 3.13
C PHE A 28 -10.71 11.49 3.39
N ARG A 29 -10.51 12.42 4.32
CA ARG A 29 -11.52 13.46 4.58
C ARG A 29 -11.78 14.37 3.40
N LEU A 30 -10.76 14.77 2.65
CA LEU A 30 -10.93 15.59 1.46
C LEU A 30 -11.69 14.83 0.38
N ASN A 31 -11.33 13.57 0.11
CA ASN A 31 -12.03 12.75 -0.87
C ASN A 31 -13.52 12.63 -0.54
N ARG A 32 -13.86 12.36 0.71
CA ARG A 32 -15.26 12.30 1.16
C ARG A 32 -16.00 13.64 1.02
N GLN A 33 -15.31 14.77 1.19
CA GLN A 33 -15.92 16.10 1.14
C GLN A 33 -16.31 16.55 -0.27
N ASP A 34 -15.52 16.14 -1.28
CA ASP A 34 -15.66 16.64 -2.63
C ASP A 34 -15.71 15.53 -3.71
N ASP A 35 -15.97 14.28 -3.28
CA ASP A 35 -15.97 13.08 -4.13
C ASP A 35 -14.66 12.91 -4.92
N GLY A 36 -13.55 13.40 -4.36
CA GLY A 36 -12.24 13.32 -4.96
C GLY A 36 -11.68 11.89 -4.93
N ARG A 37 -10.64 11.66 -5.74
CA ARG A 37 -9.93 10.38 -5.87
C ARG A 37 -8.44 10.54 -5.60
N ARG A 38 -8.09 11.43 -4.67
CA ARG A 38 -6.70 11.66 -4.28
C ARG A 38 -6.13 10.40 -3.66
N SER A 39 -4.88 10.11 -3.99
CA SER A 39 -4.13 9.01 -3.40
C SER A 39 -3.09 9.55 -2.43
N SER A 40 -2.81 8.80 -1.35
CA SER A 40 -1.75 9.11 -0.40
C SER A 40 -0.72 7.99 -0.37
N ILE A 41 0.56 8.34 -0.55
CA ILE A 41 1.70 7.44 -0.39
C ILE A 41 2.48 7.90 0.84
N SER A 42 2.36 7.15 1.92
CA SER A 42 3.04 7.46 3.19
C SER A 42 4.23 6.55 3.38
N VAL A 43 5.41 7.14 3.55
CA VAL A 43 6.65 6.43 3.84
C VAL A 43 7.06 6.74 5.29
N THR A 44 7.33 5.74 6.06
CA THR A 44 7.80 5.89 7.44
C THR A 44 8.76 4.75 7.81
N ASN A 45 9.69 5.05 8.71
CA ASN A 45 10.42 4.01 9.42
C ASN A 45 9.52 3.44 10.54
N ASN A 46 9.98 2.37 11.17
CA ASN A 46 9.30 1.78 12.31
C ASN A 46 10.09 2.06 13.59
N GLU A 47 10.39 3.33 13.86
CA GLU A 47 11.20 3.72 15.00
C GLU A 47 10.45 3.49 16.32
N VAL A 48 11.11 2.82 17.25
CA VAL A 48 10.64 2.65 18.63
C VAL A 48 11.06 3.84 19.46
N ALA A 49 10.16 4.40 20.28
CA ALA A 49 10.46 5.55 21.14
C ALA A 49 11.58 5.23 22.16
N ALA A 50 12.41 6.23 22.47
CA ALA A 50 13.63 6.04 23.27
C ALA A 50 13.37 5.44 24.67
N ASN A 51 12.26 5.80 25.32
CA ASN A 51 11.84 5.23 26.60
C ASN A 51 11.52 3.73 26.47
N GLU A 52 10.80 3.34 25.42
CA GLU A 52 10.45 1.94 25.15
C GLU A 52 11.68 1.12 24.77
N GLN A 53 12.59 1.69 23.96
CA GLN A 53 13.85 1.02 23.59
C GLN A 53 14.64 0.56 24.81
N LYS A 54 14.67 1.37 25.90
CA LYS A 54 15.39 1.01 27.12
C LYS A 54 14.77 -0.24 27.76
N ALA A 55 13.46 -0.25 27.96
CA ALA A 55 12.74 -1.37 28.56
C ALA A 55 12.88 -2.65 27.72
N LEU A 56 12.77 -2.53 26.40
CA LEU A 56 12.92 -3.66 25.48
C LEU A 56 14.35 -4.24 25.53
N ARG A 57 15.37 -3.41 25.60
CA ARG A 57 16.77 -3.88 25.75
C ARG A 57 17.04 -4.56 27.08
N GLU A 58 16.43 -4.06 28.16
CA GLU A 58 16.52 -4.68 29.49
C GLU A 58 15.86 -6.07 29.49
N SER A 59 14.79 -6.27 28.70
CA SER A 59 14.17 -7.60 28.47
C SER A 59 14.91 -8.48 27.46
N GLY A 60 16.04 -8.02 26.92
CA GLY A 60 16.88 -8.79 26.01
C GLY A 60 16.57 -8.63 24.51
N LEU A 61 15.55 -7.86 24.15
CA LEU A 61 15.16 -7.62 22.76
C LEU A 61 16.11 -6.65 22.04
N ARG A 62 16.15 -6.78 20.72
CA ARG A 62 16.98 -5.95 19.85
C ARG A 62 16.15 -5.46 18.64
N PRO A 63 16.54 -4.33 18.01
CA PRO A 63 15.99 -3.92 16.72
C PRO A 63 16.07 -5.08 15.70
N GLY A 64 14.94 -5.34 15.05
CA GLY A 64 14.77 -6.45 14.11
C GLY A 64 14.09 -7.69 14.70
N ASP A 65 14.01 -7.81 16.04
CA ASP A 65 13.19 -8.85 16.65
C ASP A 65 11.70 -8.54 16.46
N ALA A 66 10.87 -9.54 16.21
CA ALA A 66 9.45 -9.34 15.93
C ALA A 66 8.73 -8.61 17.09
N GLU A 67 9.06 -8.97 18.33
CA GLU A 67 8.52 -8.33 19.54
C GLU A 67 9.00 -6.88 19.70
N TRP A 68 10.22 -6.55 19.24
CA TRP A 68 10.71 -5.17 19.21
C TRP A 68 9.93 -4.34 18.19
N GLU A 69 9.78 -4.86 16.97
CA GLU A 69 9.15 -4.12 15.86
C GLU A 69 7.68 -3.79 16.11
N GLN A 70 6.98 -4.55 16.93
CA GLN A 70 5.60 -4.26 17.33
C GLN A 70 5.43 -2.91 18.06
N TRP A 71 6.49 -2.39 18.66
CA TRP A 71 6.49 -1.12 19.40
C TRP A 71 6.89 0.09 18.54
N GLY A 72 7.25 -0.15 17.30
CA GLY A 72 7.59 0.91 16.37
C GLY A 72 6.39 1.75 15.97
N ILE A 73 6.62 3.03 15.67
CA ILE A 73 5.55 3.99 15.36
C ILE A 73 4.66 3.53 14.19
N CYS A 74 5.22 2.85 13.19
CA CYS A 74 4.46 2.33 12.07
C CYS A 74 3.48 1.24 12.51
N GLU A 75 3.96 0.22 13.21
CA GLU A 75 3.14 -0.93 13.63
C GLU A 75 2.18 -0.58 14.75
N TYR A 76 2.63 0.18 15.74
CA TYR A 76 1.87 0.47 16.95
C TYR A 76 0.89 1.64 16.82
N VAL A 77 1.19 2.63 15.97
CA VAL A 77 0.38 3.85 15.85
C VAL A 77 -0.20 4.01 14.45
N THR A 78 0.65 4.03 13.41
CA THR A 78 0.24 4.44 12.05
C THR A 78 -0.74 3.46 11.44
N LYS A 79 -0.39 2.18 11.37
CA LYS A 79 -1.25 1.15 10.78
C LYS A 79 -2.58 0.99 11.52
N PRO A 80 -2.61 0.86 12.86
CA PRO A 80 -3.88 0.79 13.61
C PRO A 80 -4.76 2.01 13.39
N ARG A 81 -4.19 3.22 13.42
CA ARG A 81 -4.94 4.45 13.19
C ARG A 81 -5.54 4.54 11.80
N ILE A 82 -4.79 4.20 10.77
CA ILE A 82 -5.27 4.23 9.38
C ILE A 82 -6.37 3.17 9.18
N ARG A 83 -6.16 1.95 9.67
CA ARG A 83 -7.20 0.91 9.65
C ARG A 83 -8.46 1.36 10.38
N ALA A 84 -8.31 1.96 11.56
CA ALA A 84 -9.43 2.46 12.34
C ALA A 84 -10.20 3.58 11.60
N ALA A 85 -9.50 4.48 10.91
CA ALA A 85 -10.13 5.50 10.09
C ALA A 85 -10.96 4.91 8.95
N VAL A 86 -10.41 3.92 8.23
CA VAL A 86 -11.11 3.28 7.09
C VAL A 86 -12.27 2.39 7.56
N THR A 87 -12.08 1.63 8.63
CA THR A 87 -13.07 0.62 9.07
C THR A 87 -14.11 1.14 10.07
N GLY A 88 -13.88 2.29 10.70
CA GLY A 88 -14.68 2.78 11.81
C GLY A 88 -14.55 1.95 13.09
N ARG A 89 -13.53 1.07 13.18
CA ARG A 89 -13.35 0.11 14.27
C ARG A 89 -11.98 0.23 14.93
N THR A 90 -11.95 -0.04 16.23
CA THR A 90 -10.69 -0.18 16.98
C THR A 90 -9.96 -1.47 16.57
N PRO A 91 -8.67 -1.66 16.93
CA PRO A 91 -7.97 -2.92 16.70
C PRO A 91 -8.68 -4.15 17.29
N GLU A 92 -9.43 -3.98 18.38
CA GLU A 92 -10.23 -5.02 19.05
C GLU A 92 -11.60 -5.26 18.37
N GLY A 93 -11.88 -4.55 17.26
CA GLY A 93 -13.10 -4.71 16.47
C GLY A 93 -14.32 -3.94 16.99
N GLN A 94 -14.18 -3.11 18.03
CA GLN A 94 -15.26 -2.30 18.55
C GLN A 94 -15.49 -1.07 17.68
N SER A 95 -16.75 -0.63 17.54
CA SER A 95 -17.08 0.62 16.84
C SER A 95 -16.48 1.83 17.55
N ILE A 96 -15.86 2.72 16.78
CA ILE A 96 -15.27 3.95 17.30
C ILE A 96 -16.42 4.89 17.71
N LYS A 97 -16.33 5.40 18.94
CA LYS A 97 -17.29 6.38 19.47
C LYS A 97 -16.90 7.79 19.04
N GLY A 98 -17.90 8.63 18.78
CA GLY A 98 -17.72 10.02 18.43
C GLY A 98 -18.05 10.30 16.97
N GLU A 99 -17.93 11.57 16.62
CA GLU A 99 -18.26 12.11 15.31
C GLU A 99 -17.10 12.93 14.76
N TYR A 100 -16.89 12.86 13.45
CA TYR A 100 -16.07 13.84 12.76
C TYR A 100 -16.81 15.17 12.76
N LYS A 101 -16.11 16.24 13.13
CA LYS A 101 -16.68 17.58 13.25
C LYS A 101 -16.15 18.49 12.16
N PHE A 102 -16.73 19.64 12.06
CA PHE A 102 -16.52 20.74 11.12
C PHE A 102 -17.38 20.65 9.86
N THR A 103 -16.85 20.54 8.67
CA THR A 103 -17.61 20.63 7.42
C THR A 103 -18.39 19.38 7.07
N ASP A 104 -18.03 18.23 7.65
CA ASP A 104 -18.69 16.94 7.40
C ASP A 104 -18.86 16.22 8.74
N GLU A 105 -20.03 16.36 9.30
CA GLU A 105 -20.36 15.67 10.54
C GLU A 105 -20.93 14.28 10.19
N PHE A 106 -20.20 13.25 10.59
CA PHE A 106 -20.63 11.88 10.48
C PHE A 106 -20.02 11.01 11.58
N PRO A 107 -20.66 9.89 11.97
CA PRO A 107 -20.12 8.98 12.99
C PRO A 107 -18.77 8.41 12.58
N MET A 108 -17.79 8.44 13.49
CA MET A 108 -16.49 7.80 13.23
C MET A 108 -16.61 6.30 12.99
N ALA A 109 -17.69 5.69 13.49
CA ALA A 109 -18.00 4.28 13.30
C ALA A 109 -18.31 3.89 11.84
N ASP A 110 -18.70 4.85 10.99
CA ASP A 110 -18.95 4.60 9.58
C ASP A 110 -17.67 4.36 8.78
N GLY A 111 -16.54 4.90 9.28
CA GLY A 111 -15.27 4.86 8.57
C GLY A 111 -15.26 5.67 7.27
N PHE A 112 -14.17 5.56 6.52
CA PHE A 112 -14.06 6.13 5.19
C PHE A 112 -14.14 5.02 4.13
N GLU A 113 -14.82 5.27 3.02
CA GLU A 113 -14.88 4.36 1.86
C GLU A 113 -13.58 4.44 1.05
N GLU A 114 -12.49 4.00 1.65
CA GLU A 114 -11.14 4.10 1.07
C GLU A 114 -10.43 2.75 1.09
N ASN A 115 -9.57 2.53 0.11
CA ASN A 115 -8.69 1.36 0.06
C ASN A 115 -7.33 1.71 0.66
N VAL A 116 -6.80 0.81 1.48
CA VAL A 116 -5.47 0.97 2.09
C VAL A 116 -4.69 -0.33 2.00
N GLU A 117 -3.46 -0.22 1.51
CA GLU A 117 -2.50 -1.32 1.47
C GLU A 117 -1.24 -0.94 2.25
N PHE A 118 -0.69 -1.89 3.00
CA PHE A 118 0.54 -1.68 3.77
C PHE A 118 1.65 -2.56 3.23
N PHE A 119 2.80 -1.95 2.96
CA PHE A 119 3.98 -2.63 2.44
C PHE A 119 5.13 -2.51 3.43
N THR A 120 5.95 -3.55 3.50
CA THR A 120 7.23 -3.50 4.19
C THR A 120 8.33 -3.55 3.13
N LEU A 121 9.20 -2.54 3.11
CA LEU A 121 10.37 -2.53 2.25
C LEU A 121 11.43 -3.45 2.83
N THR A 122 11.82 -4.45 2.05
CA THR A 122 12.89 -5.38 2.37
C THR A 122 13.99 -5.30 1.32
N TYR A 123 15.19 -5.70 1.69
CA TYR A 123 16.30 -5.78 0.75
C TYR A 123 16.39 -7.21 0.23
N GLU A 124 16.15 -7.38 -1.06
CA GLU A 124 16.15 -8.71 -1.68
C GLU A 124 17.42 -8.96 -2.50
N SER A 125 17.86 -10.21 -2.55
CA SER A 125 19.00 -10.62 -3.38
C SER A 125 18.67 -10.46 -4.87
N PRO A 126 19.49 -9.74 -5.66
CA PRO A 126 19.27 -9.60 -7.10
C PRO A 126 19.14 -10.93 -7.83
N LEU A 127 19.92 -11.94 -7.45
CA LEU A 127 19.87 -13.28 -8.05
C LEU A 127 18.54 -14.00 -7.77
N ARG A 128 17.94 -13.79 -6.59
CA ARG A 128 16.63 -14.39 -6.26
C ARG A 128 15.50 -13.68 -6.99
N VAL A 129 15.62 -12.37 -7.16
CA VAL A 129 14.65 -11.57 -7.92
C VAL A 129 14.72 -11.96 -9.40
N SER A 130 15.89 -11.98 -10.01
CA SER A 130 16.07 -12.33 -11.43
C SER A 130 15.64 -13.77 -11.78
N SER A 131 15.69 -14.69 -10.80
CA SER A 131 15.21 -16.07 -10.97
C SER A 131 13.71 -16.25 -10.66
N ASN A 132 12.94 -15.17 -10.50
CA ASN A 132 11.52 -15.14 -10.14
C ASN A 132 11.15 -15.80 -8.79
N ARG A 133 12.13 -16.19 -7.98
CA ARG A 133 11.89 -16.84 -6.67
C ARG A 133 11.31 -15.90 -5.62
N GLU A 134 11.42 -14.59 -5.86
CA GLU A 134 10.91 -13.55 -4.97
C GLU A 134 9.85 -12.67 -5.68
N PHE A 135 9.17 -13.21 -6.70
CA PHE A 135 8.19 -12.44 -7.47
C PHE A 135 7.13 -11.81 -6.57
N ALA A 136 6.57 -12.55 -5.62
CA ALA A 136 5.55 -12.05 -4.70
C ALA A 136 6.01 -10.80 -3.90
N LYS A 137 7.31 -10.64 -3.66
CA LYS A 137 7.87 -9.45 -2.99
C LYS A 137 8.05 -8.26 -3.93
N VAL A 138 8.20 -8.51 -5.23
CA VAL A 138 8.30 -7.49 -6.28
C VAL A 138 6.91 -7.06 -6.79
N ALA A 139 5.96 -7.97 -6.77
CA ALA A 139 4.60 -7.78 -7.26
C ALA A 139 3.90 -6.48 -6.77
N PRO A 140 4.04 -6.07 -5.50
CA PRO A 140 3.50 -4.79 -5.05
C PRO A 140 4.01 -3.59 -5.83
N LEU A 141 5.28 -3.57 -6.23
CA LEU A 141 5.87 -2.47 -7.01
C LEU A 141 5.27 -2.40 -8.42
N LEU A 142 5.03 -3.55 -9.05
CA LEU A 142 4.40 -3.63 -10.36
C LEU A 142 2.96 -3.10 -10.30
N TRP A 143 2.21 -3.52 -9.27
CA TRP A 143 0.84 -3.07 -9.04
C TRP A 143 0.75 -1.57 -8.75
N ILE A 144 1.63 -1.02 -7.90
CA ILE A 144 1.71 0.42 -7.63
C ILE A 144 1.97 1.19 -8.93
N ARG A 145 2.89 0.72 -9.76
CA ARG A 145 3.22 1.30 -11.05
C ARG A 145 2.07 1.26 -12.06
N ALA A 146 1.22 0.24 -11.96
CA ALA A 146 0.00 0.09 -12.74
C ALA A 146 -1.19 0.93 -12.21
N GLY A 147 -0.96 1.80 -11.22
CA GLY A 147 -1.95 2.73 -10.68
C GLY A 147 -2.72 2.20 -9.47
N SER A 148 -2.30 1.10 -8.87
CA SER A 148 -2.88 0.52 -7.64
C SER A 148 -4.38 0.24 -7.74
N ARG A 149 -4.83 -0.24 -8.90
CA ARG A 149 -6.25 -0.55 -9.16
C ARG A 149 -6.43 -2.04 -9.38
N GLY A 150 -7.58 -2.54 -8.92
CA GLY A 150 -7.95 -3.93 -9.08
C GLY A 150 -7.06 -4.91 -8.34
N ARG A 151 -7.11 -6.17 -8.76
CA ARG A 151 -6.37 -7.27 -8.14
C ARG A 151 -4.86 -7.17 -8.40
N ARG A 152 -4.05 -7.44 -7.39
CA ARG A 152 -2.61 -7.60 -7.55
C ARG A 152 -2.27 -9.02 -8.03
N ILE A 153 -1.32 -9.13 -8.94
CA ILE A 153 -0.75 -10.41 -9.40
C ILE A 153 0.39 -10.78 -8.45
N ASP A 154 0.19 -11.75 -7.59
CA ASP A 154 1.19 -12.22 -6.62
C ASP A 154 1.88 -13.53 -7.05
N ASP A 155 1.32 -14.25 -8.03
CA ASP A 155 1.83 -15.50 -8.56
C ASP A 155 1.86 -15.50 -10.08
N ILE A 156 2.98 -15.97 -10.63
CA ILE A 156 3.22 -16.13 -12.09
C ILE A 156 3.63 -17.56 -12.46
N SER A 157 3.32 -18.52 -11.61
CA SER A 157 3.66 -19.95 -11.82
C SER A 157 3.07 -20.54 -13.11
N ARG A 158 2.00 -19.93 -13.62
CA ARG A 158 1.38 -20.30 -14.90
C ARG A 158 2.11 -19.75 -16.15
N GLY A 159 3.19 -19.00 -15.96
CA GLY A 159 3.96 -18.36 -17.01
C GLY A 159 3.45 -16.99 -17.43
N TRP A 160 2.21 -16.64 -17.20
CA TRP A 160 1.64 -15.31 -17.37
C TRP A 160 0.34 -15.14 -16.58
N GLU A 161 -0.01 -13.89 -16.34
CA GLU A 161 -1.28 -13.51 -15.71
C GLU A 161 -1.67 -12.11 -16.18
N VAL A 162 -2.98 -11.84 -16.23
CA VAL A 162 -3.55 -10.52 -16.56
C VAL A 162 -4.60 -10.15 -15.51
N THR A 163 -4.69 -8.88 -15.20
CA THR A 163 -5.67 -8.33 -14.26
C THR A 163 -6.19 -6.98 -14.77
N ASP A 164 -6.99 -6.30 -13.99
CA ASP A 164 -7.79 -5.11 -14.36
C ASP A 164 -7.02 -3.99 -15.08
N THR A 165 -5.73 -3.79 -14.79
CA THR A 165 -4.96 -2.67 -15.36
C THR A 165 -3.61 -3.06 -15.93
N TYR A 166 -3.15 -4.29 -15.66
CA TYR A 166 -1.84 -4.73 -16.12
C TYR A 166 -1.75 -6.23 -16.30
N GLY A 167 -0.74 -6.66 -17.06
CA GLY A 167 -0.38 -8.06 -17.19
C GLY A 167 1.10 -8.30 -16.93
N VAL A 168 1.45 -9.53 -16.59
CA VAL A 168 2.83 -10.00 -16.41
C VAL A 168 3.03 -11.26 -17.24
N LEU A 169 4.07 -11.28 -18.07
CA LEU A 169 4.54 -12.43 -18.82
C LEU A 169 5.88 -12.89 -18.27
N ALA A 170 5.96 -14.14 -17.79
CA ALA A 170 7.17 -14.72 -17.25
C ALA A 170 7.73 -15.87 -18.11
N ASP A 171 6.89 -16.51 -18.95
CA ASP A 171 7.33 -17.52 -19.92
C ASP A 171 7.10 -16.99 -21.33
N LEU A 172 8.19 -16.68 -22.03
CA LEU A 172 8.15 -16.13 -23.39
C LEU A 172 7.53 -17.10 -24.41
N ASN A 173 7.48 -18.40 -24.15
CA ASN A 173 6.79 -19.37 -25.01
C ASN A 173 5.28 -19.15 -25.04
N LEU A 174 4.73 -18.47 -24.03
CA LEU A 174 3.30 -18.16 -23.89
C LEU A 174 2.95 -16.74 -24.38
N THR A 175 3.85 -16.07 -25.08
CA THR A 175 3.67 -14.69 -25.56
C THR A 175 2.38 -14.50 -26.35
N GLN A 176 2.00 -15.45 -27.22
CA GLN A 176 0.81 -15.31 -28.04
C GLN A 176 -0.48 -15.32 -27.22
N ASP A 177 -0.57 -16.21 -26.24
CA ASP A 177 -1.73 -16.29 -25.33
C ASP A 177 -1.83 -15.06 -24.46
N PHE A 178 -0.71 -14.59 -23.92
CA PHE A 178 -0.62 -13.36 -23.18
C PHE A 178 -1.06 -12.14 -24.00
N LEU A 179 -0.56 -11.98 -25.22
CA LEU A 179 -0.96 -10.87 -26.10
C LEU A 179 -2.44 -10.91 -26.46
N ASN A 180 -3.01 -12.10 -26.67
CA ASN A 180 -4.44 -12.24 -26.90
C ASN A 180 -5.26 -11.78 -25.69
N ALA A 181 -4.84 -12.15 -24.49
CA ALA A 181 -5.50 -11.73 -23.26
C ALA A 181 -5.40 -10.21 -23.03
N VAL A 182 -4.21 -9.62 -23.24
CA VAL A 182 -4.00 -8.16 -23.09
C VAL A 182 -4.83 -7.37 -24.10
N ARG A 183 -4.93 -7.84 -25.36
CA ARG A 183 -5.71 -7.16 -26.41
C ARG A 183 -7.22 -7.29 -26.22
N ALA A 184 -7.66 -8.26 -25.46
CA ALA A 184 -9.09 -8.49 -25.20
C ALA A 184 -9.70 -7.48 -24.21
N ASP A 185 -8.87 -6.73 -23.47
CA ASP A 185 -9.33 -5.75 -22.49
C ASP A 185 -8.56 -4.43 -22.63
N GLU A 186 -9.26 -3.38 -23.07
CA GLU A 186 -8.72 -2.03 -23.26
C GLU A 186 -8.35 -1.33 -21.93
N ALA A 187 -8.78 -1.86 -20.79
CA ALA A 187 -8.42 -1.32 -19.47
C ALA A 187 -6.97 -1.66 -19.10
N ILE A 188 -6.34 -2.63 -19.76
CA ILE A 188 -4.95 -3.02 -19.51
C ILE A 188 -4.01 -1.97 -20.11
N LEU A 189 -3.35 -1.22 -19.23
CA LEU A 189 -2.48 -0.10 -19.60
C LEU A 189 -1.00 -0.47 -19.62
N LEU A 190 -0.60 -1.53 -18.93
CA LEU A 190 0.79 -1.93 -18.78
C LEU A 190 0.98 -3.44 -18.95
N ALA A 191 2.06 -3.81 -19.63
CA ALA A 191 2.53 -5.18 -19.69
C ALA A 191 3.98 -5.24 -19.19
N TYR A 192 4.22 -6.11 -18.23
CA TYR A 192 5.56 -6.40 -17.70
C TYR A 192 6.04 -7.72 -18.30
N ILE A 193 7.23 -7.71 -18.85
CA ILE A 193 7.85 -8.90 -19.40
C ILE A 193 9.07 -9.23 -18.56
N VAL A 194 9.07 -10.41 -17.97
CA VAL A 194 10.19 -10.92 -17.18
C VAL A 194 11.14 -11.62 -18.15
N THR A 195 12.29 -11.02 -18.37
CA THR A 195 13.32 -11.55 -19.28
C THR A 195 14.70 -11.20 -18.76
N ASP A 196 15.69 -12.03 -19.07
CA ASP A 196 17.11 -11.79 -18.89
C ASP A 196 17.79 -11.25 -20.17
N GLU A 197 17.02 -11.07 -21.24
CA GLU A 197 17.48 -10.51 -22.48
C GLU A 197 17.19 -9.02 -22.58
N ASP A 198 18.21 -8.23 -22.89
CA ASP A 198 18.09 -6.79 -23.17
C ASP A 198 17.46 -6.47 -24.54
N ARG A 199 17.11 -7.51 -25.32
CA ARG A 199 16.53 -7.41 -26.66
C ARG A 199 15.14 -8.04 -26.71
N LEU A 200 14.15 -7.18 -26.75
CA LEU A 200 12.78 -7.51 -27.10
C LEU A 200 12.43 -6.92 -28.45
#